data_59fdab566a7c25fd9be2b510d1e02de0
#
_entry.id   59fdab566a7c25fd9be2b510d1e02de0
#
_cell.length_a   1.000
_cell.length_b   1.000
_cell.length_c   1.000
_cell.angle_alpha   90.00
_cell.angle_beta   90.00
_cell.angle_gamma   90.00
#
_symmetry.space_group_name_H-M   'P 1'
#
loop_
_entity.id
_entity.type
_entity.pdbx_description
1 polymer ?
#
loop_
_entity_poly.entity_id
_entity_poly.type
_entity_poly.pdbx_seq_one_letter_code
_entity_poly.pdbx_strand_id
1 'polypeptide(L)'
;GNVFRVLSRLYDLDTPIDTTSGRRTFAALADSLIDRQRPGLYNQAIMDFGALCCLPAQPRCTECPLRDRCLAFAARTVDVRPVKQGRTAVDPRYFNYLHVECGDELVLRRRGAGDIWQGLYEFPLIETPEPVEYTVLAAMPEFCALFKDAGTVCLAGTVKMPVHQLRS
;
A
#
# COMPACT_ATOMS: atom_id res chain seq x y z
N GLY A 1 -8.66 5.75 -0.04
CA GLY A 1 -7.55 6.32 0.71
C GLY A 1 -7.60 7.83 0.82
N ASN A 2 -6.84 8.52 -0.03
CA ASN A 2 -6.65 9.98 0.05
C ASN A 2 -7.97 10.75 -0.06
N VAL A 3 -8.78 10.45 -1.06
CA VAL A 3 -10.05 11.15 -1.31
C VAL A 3 -10.96 11.11 -0.08
N PHE A 4 -11.22 9.93 0.48
CA PHE A 4 -12.12 9.81 1.65
C PHE A 4 -11.57 10.52 2.89
N ARG A 5 -10.25 10.52 3.08
CA ARG A 5 -9.62 11.28 4.18
C ARG A 5 -9.80 12.77 4.01
N VAL A 6 -9.53 13.29 2.81
CA VAL A 6 -9.69 14.71 2.50
C VAL A 6 -11.14 15.14 2.70
N LEU A 7 -12.09 14.42 2.12
CA LEU A 7 -13.51 14.74 2.23
C LEU A 7 -14.03 14.60 3.67
N SER A 8 -13.62 13.55 4.39
CA SER A 8 -13.99 13.38 5.80
C SER A 8 -13.56 14.58 6.65
N ARG A 9 -12.34 15.08 6.45
CA ARG A 9 -11.84 16.26 7.18
C ARG A 9 -12.45 17.56 6.70
N LEU A 10 -12.57 17.75 5.39
CA LEU A 10 -13.10 19.00 4.84
C LEU A 10 -14.54 19.27 5.30
N TYR A 11 -15.36 18.21 5.36
CA TYR A 11 -16.78 18.28 5.75
C TYR A 11 -17.06 17.76 7.16
N ASP A 12 -16.02 17.43 7.94
CA ASP A 12 -16.09 16.86 9.29
C ASP A 12 -17.02 15.65 9.41
N LEU A 13 -16.99 14.76 8.42
CA LEU A 13 -17.85 13.58 8.40
C LEU A 13 -17.34 12.50 9.34
N ASP A 14 -18.22 12.04 10.24
CA ASP A 14 -17.95 10.98 11.21
C ASP A 14 -18.35 9.58 10.73
N THR A 15 -18.96 9.50 9.54
CA THR A 15 -19.32 8.22 8.92
C THR A 15 -18.07 7.38 8.66
N PRO A 16 -18.03 6.11 9.15
CA PRO A 16 -16.86 5.26 8.95
C PRO A 16 -16.60 4.96 7.47
N ILE A 17 -15.37 5.22 7.01
CA ILE A 17 -15.00 5.09 5.59
C ILE A 17 -14.84 3.64 5.10
N ASP A 18 -14.75 2.69 6.01
CA ASP A 18 -14.51 1.26 5.76
C ASP A 18 -15.80 0.42 5.75
N THR A 19 -16.95 1.03 6.00
CA THR A 19 -18.27 0.38 5.87
C THR A 19 -18.83 0.53 4.45
N THR A 20 -19.76 -0.36 4.08
CA THR A 20 -20.45 -0.28 2.77
C THR A 20 -21.27 1.01 2.64
N SER A 21 -21.97 1.42 3.70
CA SER A 21 -22.71 2.67 3.73
C SER A 21 -21.81 3.88 3.63
N GLY A 22 -20.71 3.90 4.38
CA GLY A 22 -19.72 4.96 4.32
C GLY A 22 -19.11 5.12 2.93
N ARG A 23 -18.69 4.02 2.31
CA ARG A 23 -18.16 4.05 0.93
C ARG A 23 -19.15 4.67 -0.05
N ARG A 24 -20.46 4.35 0.07
CA ARG A 24 -21.52 4.94 -0.78
C ARG A 24 -21.67 6.44 -0.52
N THR A 25 -21.70 6.87 0.75
CA THR A 25 -21.81 8.29 1.13
C THR A 25 -20.63 9.09 0.58
N PHE A 26 -19.40 8.61 0.78
CA PHE A 26 -18.21 9.31 0.28
C PHE A 26 -18.09 9.28 -1.24
N ALA A 27 -18.52 8.19 -1.89
CA ALA A 27 -18.53 8.13 -3.36
C ALA A 27 -19.54 9.13 -3.95
N ALA A 28 -20.76 9.23 -3.39
CA ALA A 28 -21.76 10.19 -3.82
C ALA A 28 -21.29 11.63 -3.61
N LEU A 29 -20.64 11.93 -2.46
CA LEU A 29 -20.06 13.24 -2.21
C LEU A 29 -18.95 13.56 -3.21
N ALA A 30 -18.03 12.64 -3.44
CA ALA A 30 -16.95 12.83 -4.42
C ALA A 30 -17.50 13.08 -5.83
N ASP A 31 -18.52 12.33 -6.22
CA ASP A 31 -19.20 12.52 -7.53
C ASP A 31 -19.91 13.87 -7.67
N SER A 32 -20.44 14.41 -6.58
CA SER A 32 -21.06 15.73 -6.57
C SER A 32 -20.07 16.89 -6.68
N LEU A 33 -18.80 16.66 -6.31
CA LEU A 33 -17.76 17.69 -6.27
C LEU A 33 -16.82 17.68 -7.48
N ILE A 34 -16.84 16.61 -8.27
CA ILE A 34 -15.91 16.44 -9.39
C ILE A 34 -16.15 17.52 -10.47
N ASP A 35 -15.04 18.11 -10.95
CA ASP A 35 -15.07 18.98 -12.14
C ASP A 35 -15.37 18.12 -13.38
N ARG A 36 -16.62 18.19 -13.88
CA ARG A 36 -17.08 17.41 -15.03
C ARG A 36 -16.38 17.78 -16.34
N GLN A 37 -15.80 18.98 -16.42
CA GLN A 37 -15.06 19.41 -17.62
C GLN A 37 -13.62 18.90 -17.59
N ARG A 38 -13.02 18.74 -16.40
CA ARG A 38 -11.63 18.31 -16.22
C ARG A 38 -11.50 17.26 -15.12
N PRO A 39 -12.20 16.11 -15.23
CA PRO A 39 -12.26 15.12 -14.15
C PRO A 39 -10.90 14.52 -13.82
N GLY A 40 -10.03 14.32 -14.81
CA GLY A 40 -8.67 13.79 -14.59
C GLY A 40 -7.82 14.75 -13.75
N LEU A 41 -7.84 16.04 -14.08
CA LEU A 41 -7.10 17.05 -13.31
C LEU A 41 -7.61 17.16 -11.89
N TYR A 42 -8.94 17.15 -11.69
CA TYR A 42 -9.55 17.18 -10.36
C TYR A 42 -9.13 15.96 -9.53
N ASN A 43 -9.21 14.76 -10.09
CA ASN A 43 -8.83 13.54 -9.40
C ASN A 43 -7.34 13.55 -9.03
N GLN A 44 -6.48 13.98 -9.93
CA GLN A 44 -5.05 14.10 -9.63
C GLN A 44 -4.82 15.12 -8.51
N ALA A 45 -5.45 16.29 -8.58
CA ALA A 45 -5.30 17.33 -7.58
C ALA A 45 -5.70 16.86 -6.16
N ILE A 46 -6.83 16.15 -6.01
CA ILE A 46 -7.27 15.65 -4.69
C ILE A 46 -6.37 14.52 -4.17
N MET A 47 -5.80 13.71 -5.08
CA MET A 47 -4.82 12.67 -4.72
C MET A 47 -3.52 13.29 -4.22
N ASP A 48 -2.98 14.29 -4.93
CA ASP A 48 -1.76 15.01 -4.58
C ASP A 48 -1.95 15.82 -3.29
N PHE A 49 -3.08 16.50 -3.17
CA PHE A 49 -3.44 17.23 -1.94
C PHE A 49 -3.46 16.30 -0.72
N GLY A 50 -4.04 15.11 -0.86
CA GLY A 50 -4.02 14.11 0.20
C GLY A 50 -2.63 13.55 0.50
N ALA A 51 -1.75 13.47 -0.50
CA ALA A 51 -0.39 12.95 -0.34
C ALA A 51 0.60 14.00 0.21
N LEU A 52 0.40 15.28 -0.08
CA LEU A 52 1.38 16.33 0.22
C LEU A 52 0.97 17.27 1.36
N CYS A 53 -0.33 17.50 1.55
CA CYS A 53 -0.86 18.46 2.52
C CYS A 53 -1.72 17.79 3.59
N CYS A 54 -2.84 17.16 3.20
CA CYS A 54 -3.77 16.50 4.11
C CYS A 54 -3.30 15.07 4.46
N LEU A 55 -2.14 14.95 5.08
CA LEU A 55 -1.48 13.68 5.40
C LEU A 55 -2.28 12.81 6.37
N PRO A 56 -2.11 11.47 6.38
CA PRO A 56 -2.76 10.58 7.34
C PRO A 56 -2.43 10.94 8.80
N ALA A 57 -1.15 11.11 9.09
CA ALA A 57 -0.64 11.61 10.36
C ALA A 57 -0.01 12.99 10.15
N GLN A 58 -0.13 13.87 11.14
CA GLN A 58 0.45 15.23 11.14
C GLN A 58 0.17 16.02 9.83
N PRO A 59 -1.11 16.26 9.47
CA PRO A 59 -1.44 17.04 8.29
C PRO A 59 -0.95 18.49 8.44
N ARG A 60 -0.55 19.11 7.33
CA ARG A 60 0.00 20.46 7.27
C ARG A 60 -1.13 21.51 7.30
N CYS A 61 -1.94 21.52 8.35
CA CYS A 61 -3.14 22.37 8.43
C CYS A 61 -2.83 23.86 8.42
N THR A 62 -1.70 24.29 8.97
CA THR A 62 -1.29 25.71 9.01
C THR A 62 -1.00 26.30 7.64
N GLU A 63 -0.52 25.46 6.70
CA GLU A 63 -0.18 25.82 5.32
C GLU A 63 -1.28 25.42 4.33
N CYS A 64 -2.37 24.82 4.82
CA CYS A 64 -3.40 24.24 3.98
C CYS A 64 -4.26 25.32 3.30
N PRO A 65 -4.36 25.34 1.96
CA PRO A 65 -5.17 26.32 1.24
C PRO A 65 -6.68 26.18 1.51
N LEU A 66 -7.12 25.03 2.05
CA LEU A 66 -8.52 24.77 2.41
C LEU A 66 -8.79 24.97 3.91
N ARG A 67 -7.83 25.46 4.70
CA ARG A 67 -7.93 25.55 6.17
C ARG A 67 -9.20 26.28 6.62
N ASP A 68 -9.47 27.44 6.04
CA ASP A 68 -10.57 28.29 6.45
C ASP A 68 -11.97 27.74 6.07
N ARG A 69 -12.00 26.72 5.21
CA ARG A 69 -13.21 25.98 4.81
C ARG A 69 -13.28 24.58 5.42
N CYS A 70 -12.25 24.19 6.17
CA CYS A 70 -12.15 22.84 6.72
C CYS A 70 -12.93 22.74 8.04
N LEU A 71 -14.06 22.02 8.02
CA LEU A 71 -14.91 21.86 9.20
C LEU A 71 -14.22 21.08 10.31
N ALA A 72 -13.45 20.05 9.98
CA ALA A 72 -12.69 19.30 10.97
C ALA A 72 -11.59 20.15 11.63
N PHE A 73 -10.98 21.09 10.90
CA PHE A 73 -10.02 22.02 11.49
C PHE A 73 -10.72 22.99 12.47
N ALA A 74 -11.85 23.55 12.08
CA ALA A 74 -12.67 24.42 12.92
C ALA A 74 -13.16 23.70 14.18
N ALA A 75 -13.60 22.44 14.04
CA ALA A 75 -14.09 21.60 15.14
C ALA A 75 -12.97 20.91 15.95
N ARG A 76 -11.70 21.04 15.57
CA ARG A 76 -10.55 20.35 16.18
C ARG A 76 -10.65 18.81 16.13
N THR A 77 -11.27 18.26 15.08
CA THR A 77 -11.49 16.82 14.89
C THR A 77 -10.57 16.20 13.83
N VAL A 78 -9.59 16.94 13.33
CA VAL A 78 -8.68 16.50 12.25
C VAL A 78 -8.02 15.14 12.54
N ASP A 79 -7.59 14.94 13.80
CA ASP A 79 -6.85 13.72 14.19
C ASP A 79 -7.75 12.49 14.34
N VAL A 80 -9.06 12.69 14.55
CA VAL A 80 -10.05 11.63 14.64
C VAL A 80 -10.79 11.40 13.32
N ARG A 81 -10.41 12.08 12.26
CA ARG A 81 -10.92 11.89 10.91
C ARG A 81 -9.85 11.34 9.97
N PRO A 82 -10.20 10.42 9.08
CA PRO A 82 -11.51 9.76 8.91
C PRO A 82 -11.77 8.71 9.99
N VAL A 83 -13.02 8.51 10.35
CA VAL A 83 -13.46 7.43 11.23
C VAL A 83 -13.34 6.09 10.51
N LYS A 84 -12.91 5.06 11.23
CA LYS A 84 -12.91 3.66 10.78
C LYS A 84 -13.56 2.79 11.86
N GLN A 85 -14.40 1.86 11.43
CA GLN A 85 -15.08 0.94 12.33
C GLN A 85 -14.22 -0.29 12.64
N GLY A 86 -13.44 -0.76 11.66
CA GLY A 86 -12.58 -1.94 11.80
C GLY A 86 -11.10 -1.58 11.92
N ARG A 87 -10.36 -2.42 12.63
CA ARG A 87 -8.90 -2.46 12.53
C ARG A 87 -8.54 -3.50 11.49
N THR A 88 -7.80 -3.11 10.47
CA THR A 88 -7.22 -4.09 9.54
C THR A 88 -6.26 -4.96 10.33
N ALA A 89 -6.52 -6.26 10.39
CA ALA A 89 -5.55 -7.21 10.92
C ALA A 89 -4.28 -7.11 10.06
N VAL A 90 -3.14 -7.06 10.71
CA VAL A 90 -1.84 -7.14 10.03
C VAL A 90 -1.39 -8.58 10.11
N ASP A 91 -1.31 -9.23 8.96
CA ASP A 91 -0.73 -10.55 8.83
C ASP A 91 0.71 -10.38 8.30
N PRO A 92 1.72 -10.60 9.15
CA PRO A 92 3.11 -10.45 8.72
C PRO A 92 3.48 -11.57 7.74
N ARG A 93 3.98 -11.19 6.59
CA ARG A 93 4.50 -12.10 5.56
C ARG A 93 5.95 -11.77 5.31
N TYR A 94 6.82 -12.77 5.33
CA TYR A 94 8.26 -12.60 5.14
C TYR A 94 8.66 -13.13 3.77
N PHE A 95 9.00 -12.21 2.88
CA PHE A 95 9.33 -12.50 1.49
C PHE A 95 10.84 -12.56 1.32
N ASN A 96 11.34 -13.74 0.96
CA ASN A 96 12.73 -13.96 0.62
C ASN A 96 12.85 -14.05 -0.89
N TYR A 97 13.15 -12.91 -1.54
CA TYR A 97 13.35 -12.85 -2.97
C TYR A 97 14.76 -13.32 -3.34
N LEU A 98 14.85 -14.16 -4.35
CA LEU A 98 16.10 -14.69 -4.87
C LEU A 98 16.43 -13.99 -6.19
N HIS A 99 17.41 -13.09 -6.19
CA HIS A 99 17.95 -12.50 -7.39
C HIS A 99 18.95 -13.49 -8.00
N VAL A 100 18.51 -14.24 -9.00
CA VAL A 100 19.29 -15.33 -9.60
C VAL A 100 19.75 -14.92 -10.99
N GLU A 101 21.05 -14.87 -11.17
CA GLU A 101 21.74 -14.60 -12.44
C GLU A 101 22.28 -15.91 -13.02
N CYS A 102 22.10 -16.12 -14.32
CA CYS A 102 22.62 -17.25 -15.05
C CYS A 102 23.22 -16.73 -16.37
N GLY A 103 24.53 -16.49 -16.37
CA GLY A 103 25.19 -15.76 -17.46
C GLY A 103 24.66 -14.32 -17.54
N ASP A 104 24.13 -13.96 -18.72
CA ASP A 104 23.53 -12.65 -18.97
C ASP A 104 21.99 -12.62 -18.73
N GLU A 105 21.44 -13.69 -18.18
CA GLU A 105 20.00 -13.84 -17.96
C GLU A 105 19.62 -13.74 -16.49
N LEU A 106 18.39 -13.24 -16.22
CA LEU A 106 17.78 -13.22 -14.89
C LEU A 106 16.61 -14.17 -14.82
N VAL A 107 16.53 -14.91 -13.73
CA VAL A 107 15.39 -15.82 -13.48
C VAL A 107 14.23 -15.02 -12.90
N LEU A 108 13.09 -15.04 -13.60
CA LEU A 108 11.83 -14.45 -13.13
C LEU A 108 10.74 -15.53 -13.13
N ARG A 109 9.79 -15.39 -12.21
CA ARG A 109 8.57 -16.20 -12.21
C ARG A 109 7.33 -15.30 -12.34
N ARG A 110 6.27 -15.87 -12.92
CA ARG A 110 4.97 -15.20 -12.96
C ARG A 110 4.16 -15.55 -11.72
N ARG A 111 3.61 -14.54 -11.04
CA ARG A 111 2.74 -14.74 -9.86
C ARG A 111 1.46 -15.48 -10.25
N GLY A 112 1.12 -16.50 -9.47
CA GLY A 112 -0.08 -17.30 -9.63
C GLY A 112 -1.37 -16.58 -9.24
N ALA A 113 -2.49 -17.30 -9.38
CA ALA A 113 -3.80 -16.84 -8.95
C ALA A 113 -3.93 -16.87 -7.41
N GLY A 114 -4.80 -15.99 -6.87
CA GLY A 114 -5.19 -16.00 -5.46
C GLY A 114 -4.30 -15.17 -4.53
N ASP A 115 -3.28 -14.48 -5.06
CA ASP A 115 -2.45 -13.57 -4.27
C ASP A 115 -2.39 -12.17 -4.92
N ILE A 116 -1.85 -11.21 -4.16
CA ILE A 116 -1.61 -9.85 -4.63
C ILE A 116 -0.75 -9.86 -5.90
N TRP A 117 -1.00 -8.90 -6.80
CA TRP A 117 -0.26 -8.73 -8.05
C TRP A 117 -0.26 -9.96 -8.97
N GLN A 118 -1.35 -10.71 -8.99
CA GLN A 118 -1.55 -11.85 -9.88
C GLN A 118 -1.17 -11.51 -11.33
N GLY A 119 -0.40 -12.40 -11.94
CA GLY A 119 0.02 -12.28 -13.33
C GLY A 119 1.21 -11.37 -13.61
N LEU A 120 1.69 -10.60 -12.63
CA LEU A 120 2.94 -9.85 -12.73
C LEU A 120 4.15 -10.80 -12.59
N TYR A 121 5.30 -10.35 -13.09
CA TYR A 121 6.57 -11.06 -12.93
C TYR A 121 7.33 -10.54 -11.71
N GLU A 122 8.00 -11.46 -11.02
CA GLU A 122 8.83 -11.18 -9.85
C GLU A 122 10.05 -12.10 -9.84
N PHE A 123 11.04 -11.79 -9.01
CA PHE A 123 12.10 -12.74 -8.68
C PHE A 123 11.52 -13.98 -7.99
N PRO A 124 12.14 -15.16 -8.12
CA PRO A 124 11.76 -16.33 -7.33
C PRO A 124 11.64 -15.95 -5.85
N LEU A 125 10.52 -16.34 -5.24
CA LEU A 125 10.15 -15.97 -3.88
C LEU A 125 9.95 -17.25 -3.05
N ILE A 126 10.57 -17.28 -1.89
CA ILE A 126 10.26 -18.24 -0.82
C ILE A 126 9.65 -17.44 0.33
N GLU A 127 8.41 -17.73 0.66
CA GLU A 127 7.71 -17.10 1.77
C GLU A 127 7.88 -17.91 3.05
N THR A 128 8.21 -17.24 4.15
CA THR A 128 8.42 -17.87 5.45
C THR A 128 7.52 -17.22 6.51
N PRO A 129 7.14 -17.96 7.57
CA PRO A 129 6.31 -17.42 8.65
C PRO A 129 7.07 -16.44 9.57
N GLU A 130 8.39 -16.45 9.51
CA GLU A 130 9.28 -15.61 10.31
C GLU A 130 10.54 -15.24 9.51
N PRO A 131 11.31 -14.23 9.95
CA PRO A 131 12.59 -13.91 9.32
C PRO A 131 13.55 -15.08 9.40
N VAL A 132 14.21 -15.41 8.30
CA VAL A 132 15.19 -16.49 8.24
C VAL A 132 16.53 -15.99 7.70
N GLU A 133 17.61 -16.59 8.16
CA GLU A 133 18.93 -16.36 7.59
C GLU A 133 19.16 -17.26 6.36
N TYR A 134 20.10 -16.86 5.51
CA TYR A 134 20.39 -17.57 4.25
C TYR A 134 20.63 -19.08 4.42
N THR A 135 21.37 -19.47 5.47
CA THR A 135 21.68 -20.89 5.72
C THR A 135 20.43 -21.73 5.96
N VAL A 136 19.41 -21.17 6.61
CA VAL A 136 18.12 -21.83 6.82
C VAL A 136 17.34 -21.87 5.52
N LEU A 137 17.29 -20.73 4.81
CA LEU A 137 16.62 -20.63 3.52
C LEU A 137 17.17 -21.61 2.49
N ALA A 138 18.50 -21.74 2.40
CA ALA A 138 19.18 -22.62 1.47
C ALA A 138 18.95 -24.11 1.74
N ALA A 139 18.54 -24.46 2.96
CA ALA A 139 18.18 -25.84 3.32
C ALA A 139 16.69 -26.17 3.07
N MET A 140 15.87 -25.18 2.68
CA MET A 140 14.45 -25.41 2.43
C MET A 140 14.21 -26.19 1.14
N PRO A 141 13.20 -27.09 1.11
CA PRO A 141 12.87 -27.87 -0.08
C PRO A 141 12.60 -27.01 -1.31
N GLU A 142 11.96 -25.85 -1.15
CA GLU A 142 11.64 -24.90 -2.21
C GLU A 142 12.91 -24.30 -2.83
N PHE A 143 13.91 -23.97 -2.01
CA PHE A 143 15.21 -23.51 -2.48
C PHE A 143 15.93 -24.61 -3.24
N CYS A 144 16.01 -25.80 -2.64
CA CYS A 144 16.65 -26.96 -3.27
C CYS A 144 15.99 -27.33 -4.61
N ALA A 145 14.65 -27.23 -4.69
CA ALA A 145 13.93 -27.51 -5.93
C ALA A 145 14.24 -26.48 -7.03
N LEU A 146 14.42 -25.21 -6.67
CA LEU A 146 14.76 -24.16 -7.63
C LEU A 146 16.14 -24.37 -8.27
N PHE A 147 17.10 -24.89 -7.52
CA PHE A 147 18.49 -25.07 -7.94
C PHE A 147 18.88 -26.53 -8.21
N LYS A 148 17.91 -27.42 -8.26
CA LYS A 148 18.18 -28.87 -8.36
C LYS A 148 19.00 -29.27 -9.60
N ASP A 149 18.82 -28.58 -10.72
CA ASP A 149 19.50 -28.82 -11.98
C ASP A 149 20.63 -27.78 -12.24
N ALA A 150 20.88 -26.91 -11.28
CA ALA A 150 21.96 -25.95 -11.35
C ALA A 150 23.30 -26.63 -11.04
N GLY A 151 24.35 -26.19 -11.69
CA GLY A 151 25.73 -26.59 -11.37
C GLY A 151 26.18 -25.97 -10.03
N THR A 152 27.19 -25.11 -10.07
CA THR A 152 27.64 -24.40 -8.87
C THR A 152 26.79 -23.17 -8.62
N VAL A 153 26.22 -23.07 -7.42
CA VAL A 153 25.48 -21.88 -6.95
C VAL A 153 26.34 -21.13 -5.96
N CYS A 154 26.57 -19.84 -6.22
CA CYS A 154 27.34 -18.97 -5.34
C CYS A 154 26.46 -17.85 -4.77
N LEU A 155 26.51 -17.62 -3.46
CA LEU A 155 25.89 -16.46 -2.84
C LEU A 155 26.76 -15.23 -3.07
N ALA A 156 26.26 -14.26 -3.83
CA ALA A 156 26.94 -12.97 -4.06
C ALA A 156 26.74 -11.99 -2.91
N GLY A 157 25.58 -12.03 -2.26
CA GLY A 157 25.29 -11.15 -1.12
C GLY A 157 23.85 -11.27 -0.64
N THR A 158 23.57 -10.60 0.48
CA THR A 158 22.23 -10.51 1.06
C THR A 158 21.88 -9.05 1.33
N VAL A 159 20.69 -8.61 0.90
CA VAL A 159 20.18 -7.26 1.13
C VAL A 159 18.88 -7.35 1.92
N LYS A 160 18.84 -6.70 3.09
CA LYS A 160 17.60 -6.57 3.87
C LYS A 160 16.83 -5.35 3.36
N MET A 161 15.62 -5.60 2.85
CA MET A 161 14.72 -4.54 2.42
C MET A 161 13.90 -4.02 3.59
N PRO A 162 13.52 -2.73 3.60
CA PRO A 162 12.65 -2.18 4.64
C PRO A 162 11.27 -2.86 4.61
N VAL A 163 10.64 -2.93 5.80
CA VAL A 163 9.28 -3.46 5.94
C VAL A 163 8.29 -2.51 5.27
N HIS A 164 7.49 -3.03 4.34
CA HIS A 164 6.40 -2.31 3.72
C HIS A 164 5.06 -2.86 4.22
N GLN A 165 4.19 -1.97 4.71
CA GLN A 165 2.80 -2.33 4.97
C GLN A 165 2.00 -2.20 3.68
N LEU A 166 1.62 -3.34 3.09
CA LEU A 166 0.60 -3.39 2.05
C LEU A 166 -0.76 -3.39 2.73
N ARG A 167 -1.54 -2.34 2.49
CA ARG A 167 -2.93 -2.30 2.96
C ARG A 167 -3.81 -2.79 1.81
N SER A 168 -4.43 -3.94 2.03
CA SER A 168 -5.50 -4.47 1.17
C SER A 168 -6.74 -3.58 1.21
#